data_1667fe98646c9d390fa05bbef0b0972c
#
_entry.id   1667fe98646c9d390fa05bbef0b0972c
#
_cell.length_a   1.000
_cell.length_b   1.000
_cell.length_c   1.000
_cell.angle_alpha   90.00
_cell.angle_beta   90.00
_cell.angle_gamma   90.00
#
_symmetry.space_group_name_H-M   'P 1'
#
loop_
_entity.id
_entity.type
_entity.pdbx_description
1 polymer ?
#
loop_
_entity_poly.entity_id
_entity_poly.type
_entity_poly.pdbx_seq_one_letter_code
_entity_poly.pdbx_strand_id
1 'polypeptide(L)'
;MALSASRDSGSGGSVKADINVTPMIDVMLVLLIIFMIVTPAIAAGFQASIPRASHAAKRPEDNGEIRLGIDKNQKFFLDILGPDGSYTGMRAIADDQLQNALTNVYAGRSSDKILFLKSDGNVPFARVQQAIEIARKAGVRVIDAIAEQTRGTKTDEDQ
;
A
#
# COMPACT_ATOMS: atom_id res chain seq x y z
N MET A 1 53.40 -56.35 48.52
CA MET A 1 53.43 -54.95 48.07
C MET A 1 52.34 -54.73 47.07
N ALA A 2 51.25 -54.15 47.48
CA ALA A 2 50.09 -53.82 46.61
C ALA A 2 49.93 -52.32 46.62
N LEU A 3 50.21 -51.68 45.49
CA LEU A 3 49.89 -50.28 45.28
C LEU A 3 48.44 -50.12 44.94
N SER A 4 47.72 -49.45 45.80
CA SER A 4 46.37 -49.01 45.59
C SER A 4 46.36 -47.69 44.82
N ALA A 5 45.89 -47.67 43.58
CA ALA A 5 45.69 -46.46 42.79
C ALA A 5 44.31 -45.89 43.11
N SER A 6 44.28 -44.74 43.78
CA SER A 6 43.09 -43.92 43.96
C SER A 6 42.67 -43.30 42.61
N ARG A 7 41.46 -43.62 42.16
CA ARG A 7 40.81 -42.91 41.10
C ARG A 7 40.16 -41.66 41.66
N ASP A 8 40.70 -40.55 41.32
CA ASP A 8 40.12 -39.24 41.56
C ASP A 8 38.94 -39.05 40.60
N SER A 9 37.74 -39.02 41.18
CA SER A 9 36.49 -38.78 40.49
C SER A 9 36.34 -37.27 40.35
N GLY A 10 36.77 -36.72 39.22
CA GLY A 10 36.54 -35.33 38.86
C GLY A 10 35.05 -35.05 38.81
N SER A 11 34.55 -34.36 39.81
CA SER A 11 33.20 -33.75 39.83
C SER A 11 33.14 -32.68 38.75
N GLY A 12 32.55 -33.05 37.62
CA GLY A 12 32.19 -32.10 36.56
C GLY A 12 31.07 -31.18 37.06
N GLY A 13 31.48 -30.02 37.60
CA GLY A 13 30.53 -28.95 37.92
C GLY A 13 29.80 -28.51 36.67
N SER A 14 28.50 -28.79 36.55
CA SER A 14 27.66 -28.23 35.50
C SER A 14 27.61 -26.73 35.70
N VAL A 15 28.21 -26.00 34.77
CA VAL A 15 28.07 -24.54 34.69
C VAL A 15 26.64 -24.24 34.29
N LYS A 16 25.80 -23.91 35.25
CA LYS A 16 24.47 -23.32 34.98
C LYS A 16 24.71 -21.88 34.55
N ALA A 17 24.69 -21.63 33.28
CA ALA A 17 24.63 -20.29 32.73
C ALA A 17 23.18 -19.76 32.87
N ASP A 18 22.93 -19.03 33.94
CA ASP A 18 21.66 -18.30 34.08
C ASP A 18 21.65 -17.14 33.07
N ILE A 19 20.86 -17.28 32.00
CA ILE A 19 20.69 -16.23 31.01
C ILE A 19 19.81 -15.15 31.63
N ASN A 20 20.37 -13.95 31.81
CA ASN A 20 19.58 -12.81 32.25
C ASN A 20 18.60 -12.40 31.11
N VAL A 21 17.33 -12.74 31.26
CA VAL A 21 16.29 -12.47 30.25
C VAL A 21 15.76 -11.03 30.29
N THR A 22 16.13 -10.25 31.31
CA THR A 22 15.64 -8.88 31.49
C THR A 22 15.94 -7.97 30.28
N PRO A 23 17.14 -7.94 29.69
CA PRO A 23 17.40 -7.14 28.50
C PRO A 23 16.57 -7.60 27.28
N MET A 24 16.27 -8.89 27.20
CA MET A 24 15.52 -9.46 26.10
C MET A 24 14.03 -9.12 26.19
N ILE A 25 13.47 -9.13 27.41
CA ILE A 25 12.08 -8.72 27.66
C ILE A 25 11.90 -7.24 27.38
N ASP A 26 12.83 -6.39 27.72
CA ASP A 26 12.75 -4.95 27.46
C ASP A 26 12.69 -4.65 25.97
N VAL A 27 13.54 -5.28 25.17
CA VAL A 27 13.48 -5.16 23.70
C VAL A 27 12.16 -5.65 23.15
N MET A 28 11.63 -6.76 23.65
CA MET A 28 10.34 -7.30 23.21
C MET A 28 9.18 -6.36 23.56
N LEU A 29 9.17 -5.76 24.74
CA LEU A 29 8.14 -4.80 25.16
C LEU A 29 8.19 -3.53 24.31
N VAL A 30 9.39 -3.00 24.04
CA VAL A 30 9.55 -1.82 23.17
C VAL A 30 9.06 -2.10 21.78
N LEU A 31 9.42 -3.24 21.18
CA LEU A 31 8.92 -3.64 19.86
C LEU A 31 7.40 -3.81 19.84
N LEU A 32 6.82 -4.40 20.91
CA LEU A 32 5.38 -4.57 21.03
C LEU A 32 4.65 -3.21 21.02
N ILE A 33 5.16 -2.23 21.77
CA ILE A 33 4.57 -0.88 21.83
C ILE A 33 4.70 -0.19 20.47
N ILE A 34 5.86 -0.31 19.81
CA ILE A 34 6.05 0.26 18.47
C ILE A 34 5.06 -0.34 17.48
N PHE A 35 4.88 -1.64 17.45
CA PHE A 35 3.90 -2.29 16.58
C PHE A 35 2.47 -1.87 16.92
N MET A 36 2.13 -1.73 18.20
CA MET A 36 0.79 -1.29 18.62
C MET A 36 0.46 0.13 18.14
N ILE A 37 1.45 1.03 18.10
CA ILE A 37 1.26 2.41 17.63
C ILE A 37 1.27 2.50 16.10
N VAL A 38 2.11 1.70 15.43
CA VAL A 38 2.27 1.75 13.97
C VAL A 38 1.12 1.07 13.21
N THR A 39 0.54 -0.01 13.75
CA THR A 39 -0.54 -0.75 13.09
C THR A 39 -1.77 0.09 12.76
N PRO A 40 -2.32 0.98 13.62
CA PRO A 40 -3.45 1.82 13.24
C PRO A 40 -3.08 2.87 12.18
N ALA A 41 -1.85 3.35 12.15
CA ALA A 41 -1.39 4.30 11.14
C ALA A 41 -1.33 3.68 9.73
N ILE A 42 -0.98 2.41 9.63
CA ILE A 42 -0.98 1.66 8.35
C ILE A 42 -2.43 1.35 7.91
N ALA A 43 -3.32 1.07 8.86
CA ALA A 43 -4.73 0.80 8.57
C ALA A 43 -5.51 2.02 8.05
N ALA A 44 -5.00 3.25 8.23
CA ALA A 44 -5.57 4.47 7.69
C ALA A 44 -5.29 4.69 6.18
N GLY A 45 -4.65 3.72 5.52
CA GLY A 45 -4.40 3.75 4.09
C GLY A 45 -5.68 3.71 3.24
N PHE A 46 -5.51 3.94 1.95
CA PHE A 46 -6.59 3.90 0.96
C PHE A 46 -7.27 2.52 0.94
N GLN A 47 -8.55 2.50 1.28
CA GLN A 47 -9.39 1.31 1.25
C GLN A 47 -10.52 1.51 0.24
N ALA A 48 -10.47 0.81 -0.86
CA ALA A 48 -11.56 0.79 -1.85
C ALA A 48 -11.80 -0.63 -2.34
N SER A 49 -13.05 -1.04 -2.34
CA SER A 49 -13.52 -2.21 -3.07
C SER A 49 -13.76 -1.81 -4.51
N ILE A 50 -12.88 -2.23 -5.40
CA ILE A 50 -12.90 -1.81 -6.81
C ILE A 50 -14.10 -2.43 -7.51
N PRO A 51 -14.88 -1.66 -8.29
CA PRO A 51 -15.97 -2.20 -9.08
C PRO A 51 -15.48 -3.18 -10.14
N ARG A 52 -16.28 -4.20 -10.41
CA ARG A 52 -15.96 -5.21 -11.43
C ARG A 52 -16.45 -4.76 -12.80
N ALA A 53 -15.60 -4.95 -13.80
CA ALA A 53 -15.95 -4.69 -15.20
C ALA A 53 -15.79 -5.96 -16.03
N SER A 54 -16.73 -6.20 -16.94
CA SER A 54 -16.68 -7.35 -17.85
C SER A 54 -15.64 -7.19 -18.98
N HIS A 55 -15.31 -5.95 -19.32
CA HIS A 55 -14.38 -5.61 -20.41
C HIS A 55 -13.31 -4.65 -19.87
N ALA A 56 -12.32 -5.18 -19.15
CA ALA A 56 -11.16 -4.42 -18.73
C ALA A 56 -9.99 -4.70 -19.68
N ALA A 57 -9.49 -3.68 -20.36
CA ALA A 57 -8.27 -3.80 -21.14
C ALA A 57 -7.06 -3.72 -20.21
N LYS A 58 -6.14 -4.67 -20.34
CA LYS A 58 -4.88 -4.63 -19.62
C LYS A 58 -3.97 -3.60 -20.27
N ARG A 59 -3.66 -2.52 -19.58
CA ARG A 59 -2.69 -1.53 -20.04
C ARG A 59 -1.36 -1.77 -19.31
N PRO A 60 -0.22 -1.75 -19.99
CA PRO A 60 1.08 -1.81 -19.31
C PRO A 60 1.22 -0.57 -18.42
N GLU A 61 1.69 -0.76 -17.21
CA GLU A 61 2.06 0.33 -16.31
C GLU A 61 3.24 1.07 -16.91
N ASP A 62 3.06 2.35 -17.24
CA ASP A 62 4.10 3.18 -17.83
C ASP A 62 4.67 4.14 -16.76
N ASN A 63 5.96 4.47 -16.93
CA ASN A 63 6.67 5.35 -16.00
C ASN A 63 6.03 6.74 -16.00
N GLY A 64 5.48 7.13 -14.86
CA GLY A 64 4.89 8.47 -14.70
C GLY A 64 3.40 8.48 -14.42
N GLU A 65 2.82 7.37 -14.05
CA GLU A 65 1.40 7.26 -13.72
C GLU A 65 1.03 8.09 -12.49
N ILE A 66 -0.11 8.77 -12.60
CA ILE A 66 -0.75 9.45 -11.48
C ILE A 66 -2.04 8.72 -11.19
N ARG A 67 -2.20 8.30 -9.94
CA ARG A 67 -3.37 7.56 -9.49
C ARG A 67 -4.19 8.41 -8.53
N LEU A 68 -5.47 8.62 -8.84
CA LEU A 68 -6.43 9.26 -7.97
C LEU A 68 -7.38 8.21 -7.42
N GLY A 69 -7.42 8.09 -6.10
CA GLY A 69 -8.30 7.17 -5.39
C GLY A 69 -9.48 7.91 -4.76
N ILE A 70 -10.66 7.27 -4.73
CA ILE A 70 -11.82 7.70 -3.93
C ILE A 70 -12.18 6.54 -3.02
N ASP A 71 -12.08 6.74 -1.70
CA ASP A 71 -12.42 5.71 -0.72
C ASP A 71 -13.93 5.63 -0.45
N LYS A 72 -14.34 4.63 0.31
CA LYS A 72 -15.73 4.46 0.76
C LYS A 72 -16.30 5.65 1.54
N ASN A 73 -15.44 6.49 2.14
CA ASN A 73 -15.82 7.71 2.86
C ASN A 73 -15.79 8.94 1.95
N GLN A 74 -15.70 8.75 0.65
CA GLN A 74 -15.66 9.80 -0.37
C GLN A 74 -14.43 10.73 -0.27
N LYS A 75 -13.37 10.31 0.40
CA LYS A 75 -12.11 11.06 0.49
C LYS A 75 -11.24 10.79 -0.73
N PHE A 76 -10.58 11.84 -1.19
CA PHE A 76 -9.60 11.72 -2.26
C PHE A 76 -8.23 11.30 -1.74
N PHE A 77 -7.58 10.46 -2.51
CA PHE A 77 -6.21 10.00 -2.28
C PHE A 77 -5.42 10.15 -3.57
N LEU A 78 -4.25 10.73 -3.49
CA LEU A 78 -3.37 10.92 -4.62
C LEU A 78 -2.09 10.11 -4.44
N ASP A 79 -1.71 9.39 -5.48
CA ASP A 79 -0.46 8.65 -5.57
C ASP A 79 0.29 9.11 -6.83
N ILE A 80 1.54 9.46 -6.66
CA ILE A 80 2.37 10.03 -7.73
C ILE A 80 3.61 9.17 -7.85
N LEU A 81 3.92 8.75 -9.06
CA LEU A 81 5.17 8.08 -9.34
C LEU A 81 6.32 9.08 -9.24
N GLY A 82 7.25 8.82 -8.34
CA GLY A 82 8.45 9.63 -8.15
C GLY A 82 9.46 9.44 -9.29
N PRO A 83 10.48 10.32 -9.37
CA PRO A 83 11.54 10.23 -10.37
C PRO A 83 12.37 8.95 -10.30
N ASP A 84 12.38 8.31 -9.15
CA ASP A 84 13.06 7.05 -8.85
C ASP A 84 12.27 5.80 -9.29
N GLY A 85 11.10 5.99 -9.90
CA GLY A 85 10.21 4.90 -10.29
C GLY A 85 9.41 4.31 -9.13
N SER A 86 9.44 4.90 -7.94
CA SER A 86 8.64 4.49 -6.79
C SER A 86 7.38 5.34 -6.65
N TYR A 87 6.29 4.74 -6.20
CA TYR A 87 5.08 5.46 -5.85
C TYR A 87 5.21 6.09 -4.46
N THR A 88 4.73 7.33 -4.32
CA THR A 88 4.72 8.03 -3.02
C THR A 88 3.77 7.42 -2.01
N GLY A 89 2.93 6.47 -2.45
CA GLY A 89 1.84 5.87 -1.71
C GLY A 89 0.59 6.76 -1.70
N MET A 90 -0.57 6.11 -1.66
CA MET A 90 -1.87 6.80 -1.63
C MET A 90 -1.99 7.70 -0.39
N ARG A 91 -1.84 9.00 -0.57
CA ARG A 91 -1.97 10.01 0.48
C ARG A 91 -3.31 10.73 0.38
N ALA A 92 -3.99 10.88 1.51
CA ALA A 92 -5.22 11.65 1.56
C ALA A 92 -4.96 13.11 1.19
N ILE A 93 -5.84 13.67 0.36
CA ILE A 93 -5.77 15.05 -0.09
C ILE A 93 -7.13 15.72 0.11
N ALA A 94 -7.12 16.98 0.53
CA ALA A 94 -8.35 17.75 0.69
C ALA A 94 -8.90 18.18 -0.68
N ASP A 95 -10.21 18.33 -0.76
CA ASP A 95 -10.93 18.63 -2.01
C ASP A 95 -10.44 19.94 -2.68
N ASP A 96 -10.19 20.95 -1.88
CA ASP A 96 -9.70 22.27 -2.29
C ASP A 96 -8.24 22.23 -2.80
N GLN A 97 -7.46 21.27 -2.34
CA GLN A 97 -6.04 21.11 -2.71
C GLN A 97 -5.83 20.22 -3.92
N LEU A 98 -6.80 19.33 -4.23
CA LEU A 98 -6.68 18.34 -5.29
C LEU A 98 -6.39 18.98 -6.66
N GLN A 99 -7.12 20.03 -7.01
CA GLN A 99 -6.93 20.71 -8.30
C GLN A 99 -5.51 21.30 -8.42
N ASN A 100 -5.05 21.99 -7.39
CA ASN A 100 -3.72 22.60 -7.38
C ASN A 100 -2.60 21.55 -7.43
N ALA A 101 -2.77 20.45 -6.67
CA ALA A 101 -1.82 19.36 -6.67
C ALA A 101 -1.70 18.71 -8.06
N LEU A 102 -2.83 18.39 -8.69
CA LEU A 102 -2.84 17.84 -10.05
C LEU A 102 -2.25 18.84 -11.07
N THR A 103 -2.61 20.13 -10.98
CA THR A 103 -2.06 21.15 -11.88
C THR A 103 -0.54 21.22 -11.78
N ASN A 104 0.01 21.22 -10.56
CA ASN A 104 1.46 21.25 -10.35
C ASN A 104 2.17 20.03 -10.92
N VAL A 105 1.59 18.83 -10.72
CA VAL A 105 2.17 17.59 -11.24
C VAL A 105 2.13 17.55 -12.77
N TYR A 106 1.06 18.04 -13.39
CA TYR A 106 0.92 18.03 -14.86
C TYR A 106 1.58 19.23 -15.55
N ALA A 107 1.90 20.32 -14.83
CA ALA A 107 2.59 21.49 -15.40
C ALA A 107 3.99 21.13 -15.93
N GLY A 108 4.69 20.21 -15.28
CA GLY A 108 6.02 19.73 -15.69
C GLY A 108 6.01 18.67 -16.79
N ARG A 109 4.83 18.23 -17.26
CA ARG A 109 4.71 17.14 -18.24
C ARG A 109 4.23 17.65 -19.59
N SER A 110 5.04 17.41 -20.63
CA SER A 110 4.71 17.79 -22.01
C SER A 110 3.89 16.72 -22.74
N SER A 111 3.98 15.45 -22.35
CA SER A 111 3.26 14.32 -22.95
C SER A 111 2.52 13.54 -21.87
N ASP A 112 1.57 12.70 -22.29
CA ASP A 112 0.88 11.68 -21.48
C ASP A 112 0.22 12.20 -20.19
N LYS A 113 -0.70 13.15 -20.39
CA LYS A 113 -1.55 13.66 -19.29
C LYS A 113 -2.69 12.68 -18.99
N ILE A 114 -2.31 11.48 -18.52
CA ILE A 114 -3.21 10.38 -18.18
C ILE A 114 -3.35 10.33 -16.66
N LEU A 115 -4.58 10.19 -16.19
CA LEU A 115 -4.92 9.98 -14.79
C LEU A 115 -5.61 8.62 -14.64
N PHE A 116 -5.11 7.80 -13.73
CA PHE A 116 -5.76 6.56 -13.35
C PHE A 116 -6.69 6.81 -12.17
N LEU A 117 -7.99 6.65 -12.39
CA LEU A 117 -9.02 6.84 -11.38
C LEU A 117 -9.44 5.50 -10.78
N LYS A 118 -9.28 5.36 -9.47
CA LYS A 118 -9.71 4.20 -8.70
C LYS A 118 -10.77 4.63 -7.69
N SER A 119 -11.99 4.14 -7.82
CA SER A 119 -13.09 4.44 -6.92
C SER A 119 -13.60 3.20 -6.20
N ASP A 120 -14.03 3.34 -4.95
CA ASP A 120 -14.83 2.31 -4.30
C ASP A 120 -16.19 2.18 -4.99
N GLY A 121 -16.70 0.96 -5.12
CA GLY A 121 -17.96 0.66 -5.81
C GLY A 121 -19.21 1.26 -5.15
N ASN A 122 -19.11 1.65 -3.88
CA ASN A 122 -20.22 2.26 -3.13
C ASN A 122 -20.20 3.79 -3.17
N VAL A 123 -19.22 4.40 -3.83
CA VAL A 123 -19.12 5.86 -3.95
C VAL A 123 -20.20 6.37 -4.90
N PRO A 124 -20.96 7.42 -4.51
CA PRO A 124 -21.94 8.03 -5.39
C PRO A 124 -21.31 8.53 -6.70
N PHE A 125 -21.95 8.29 -7.83
CA PHE A 125 -21.45 8.72 -9.14
C PHE A 125 -21.13 10.23 -9.22
N ALA A 126 -21.91 11.05 -8.50
CA ALA A 126 -21.67 12.49 -8.40
C ALA A 126 -20.27 12.82 -7.88
N ARG A 127 -19.75 12.01 -6.94
CA ARG A 127 -18.39 12.20 -6.40
C ARG A 127 -17.30 11.82 -7.43
N VAL A 128 -17.55 10.77 -8.20
CA VAL A 128 -16.69 10.36 -9.31
C VAL A 128 -16.68 11.46 -10.40
N GLN A 129 -17.84 12.00 -10.72
CA GLN A 129 -17.97 13.09 -11.69
C GLN A 129 -17.22 14.35 -11.22
N GLN A 130 -17.31 14.71 -9.95
CA GLN A 130 -16.56 15.81 -9.36
C GLN A 130 -15.03 15.60 -9.53
N ALA A 131 -14.53 14.39 -9.27
CA ALA A 131 -13.12 14.05 -9.48
C ALA A 131 -12.68 14.25 -10.93
N ILE A 132 -13.50 13.80 -11.87
CA ILE A 132 -13.28 13.95 -13.32
C ILE A 132 -13.24 15.43 -13.73
N GLU A 133 -14.14 16.25 -13.22
CA GLU A 133 -14.16 17.69 -13.49
C GLU A 133 -12.93 18.39 -12.96
N ILE A 134 -12.51 18.09 -11.73
CA ILE A 134 -11.29 18.63 -11.13
C ILE A 134 -10.07 18.24 -11.97
N ALA A 135 -9.97 16.97 -12.36
CA ALA A 135 -8.88 16.46 -13.16
C ALA A 135 -8.80 17.16 -14.53
N ARG A 136 -9.94 17.35 -15.21
CA ARG A 136 -10.00 18.07 -16.49
C ARG A 136 -9.57 19.53 -16.35
N LYS A 137 -10.00 20.22 -15.30
CA LYS A 137 -9.58 21.61 -14.99
C LYS A 137 -8.08 21.69 -14.71
N ALA A 138 -7.47 20.65 -14.15
CA ALA A 138 -6.03 20.54 -13.94
C ALA A 138 -5.24 20.18 -15.20
N GLY A 139 -5.89 20.00 -16.35
CA GLY A 139 -5.27 19.75 -17.64
C GLY A 139 -5.06 18.28 -18.00
N VAL A 140 -5.71 17.36 -17.29
CA VAL A 140 -5.73 15.93 -17.63
C VAL A 140 -6.48 15.74 -18.96
N ARG A 141 -5.88 14.96 -19.88
CA ARG A 141 -6.47 14.69 -21.19
C ARG A 141 -7.21 13.36 -21.24
N VAL A 142 -6.65 12.34 -20.59
CA VAL A 142 -7.20 11.00 -20.56
C VAL A 142 -7.40 10.58 -19.12
N ILE A 143 -8.56 10.02 -18.82
CA ILE A 143 -8.88 9.46 -17.50
C ILE A 143 -9.21 7.99 -17.73
N ASP A 144 -8.37 7.11 -17.21
CA ASP A 144 -8.58 5.67 -17.24
C ASP A 144 -9.16 5.21 -15.90
N ALA A 145 -10.34 4.60 -15.92
CA ALA A 145 -10.95 4.05 -14.71
C ALA A 145 -10.38 2.66 -14.45
N ILE A 146 -9.83 2.46 -13.25
CA ILE A 146 -9.35 1.15 -12.82
C ILE A 146 -10.54 0.35 -12.28
N ALA A 147 -10.81 -0.79 -12.92
CA ALA A 147 -11.83 -1.74 -12.51
C ALA A 147 -11.23 -3.14 -12.37
N GLU A 148 -11.75 -3.93 -11.44
CA GLU A 148 -11.38 -5.33 -11.34
C GLU A 148 -12.08 -6.13 -12.45
N GLN A 149 -11.31 -6.88 -13.23
CA GLN A 149 -11.89 -7.73 -14.26
C GLN A 149 -12.68 -8.86 -13.61
N THR A 150 -13.99 -8.92 -13.89
CA THR A 150 -14.77 -10.12 -13.58
C THR A 150 -14.19 -11.26 -14.41
N ARG A 151 -13.68 -12.32 -13.76
CA ARG A 151 -13.31 -13.54 -14.49
C ARG A 151 -14.57 -13.99 -15.23
N GLY A 152 -14.57 -13.76 -16.54
CA GLY A 152 -15.67 -14.12 -17.41
C GLY A 152 -15.98 -15.60 -17.22
N THR A 153 -17.21 -15.94 -16.97
CA THR A 153 -17.81 -17.18 -17.42
C THR A 153 -17.40 -17.32 -18.88
N LYS A 154 -16.62 -18.36 -19.22
CA LYS A 154 -16.38 -18.72 -20.61
C LYS A 154 -17.73 -18.77 -21.26
N THR A 155 -18.00 -17.88 -22.19
CA THR A 155 -19.10 -18.04 -23.12
C THR A 155 -18.71 -19.22 -23.97
N ASP A 156 -19.47 -20.33 -23.85
CA ASP A 156 -19.46 -21.47 -24.75
C ASP A 156 -19.90 -20.96 -26.13
N GLU A 157 -18.98 -20.45 -26.92
CA GLU A 157 -19.10 -20.25 -28.36
C GLU A 157 -17.91 -20.93 -29.01
N ASP A 158 -17.98 -22.26 -29.02
CA ASP A 158 -17.32 -23.14 -30.00
C ASP A 158 -18.08 -24.47 -30.00
N GLN A 159 -19.18 -24.49 -30.73
CA GLN A 159 -19.73 -25.68 -31.38
C GLN A 159 -20.00 -25.39 -32.85
#